data_d4a3b0c3e01e3ecd821e6e4f462ab81a
#
_entry.id   d4a3b0c3e01e3ecd821e6e4f462ab81a
#
_cell.length_a   1.000
_cell.length_b   1.000
_cell.length_c   1.000
_cell.angle_alpha   90.00
_cell.angle_beta   90.00
_cell.angle_gamma   90.00
#
_symmetry.space_group_name_H-M   'P 1'
#
loop_
_entity.id
_entity.type
_entity.pdbx_description
1 polymer ?
#
loop_
_entity_poly.entity_id
_entity_poly.type
_entity_poly.pdbx_seq_one_letter_code
_entity_poly.pdbx_strand_id
1 'polypeptide(L)'
;MDKILNLDSVDLYNKLYGLETLNPLVSVIDLNKATSSVDLIRFNYGIYALYLKLEKACDIKYGRQTYDYQEGTIVCFAPGQTAETNPTTDKVQVNAHGILFHPDLLRGTSLGKNIKKYTFFSYEVNEALHLSEEERSIVMDCLKIIRMELEHGVDKHSKTLLVNHIE
;
A
#
# COMPACT_ATOMS: atom_id res chain seq x y z
N MET A 1 15.89 16.51 13.28
CA MET A 1 14.44 16.37 13.60
C MET A 1 13.86 15.34 12.68
N ASP A 2 13.43 14.23 13.22
CA ASP A 2 12.77 13.19 12.45
C ASP A 2 11.44 13.74 11.90
N LYS A 3 11.37 13.91 10.60
CA LYS A 3 10.16 14.42 9.96
C LYS A 3 9.12 13.29 9.92
N ILE A 4 8.10 13.40 10.77
CA ILE A 4 6.93 12.50 10.70
C ILE A 4 5.96 13.10 9.70
N LEU A 5 5.54 12.28 8.73
CA LEU A 5 4.55 12.65 7.74
C LEU A 5 3.27 11.85 7.96
N ASN A 6 2.14 12.55 8.16
CA ASN A 6 0.83 11.92 8.23
C ASN A 6 0.31 11.66 6.82
N LEU A 7 0.09 10.41 6.47
CA LEU A 7 -0.50 9.98 5.20
C LEU A 7 -2.02 9.82 5.35
N ASP A 8 -2.72 10.94 5.37
CA ASP A 8 -4.18 10.98 5.62
C ASP A 8 -5.01 10.80 4.34
N SER A 9 -4.37 10.83 3.17
CA SER A 9 -5.07 10.67 1.90
C SER A 9 -4.22 9.95 0.86
N VAL A 10 -4.90 9.31 -0.06
CA VAL A 10 -4.31 8.67 -1.25
C VAL A 10 -3.61 9.70 -2.13
N ASP A 11 -4.21 10.87 -2.32
CA ASP A 11 -3.66 11.95 -3.14
C ASP A 11 -2.34 12.50 -2.57
N LEU A 12 -2.23 12.65 -1.25
CA LEU A 12 -0.99 13.07 -0.62
C LEU A 12 0.16 12.09 -0.90
N TYR A 13 -0.10 10.78 -0.78
CA TYR A 13 0.89 9.77 -1.10
C TYR A 13 1.34 9.86 -2.56
N ASN A 14 0.38 9.91 -3.49
CA ASN A 14 0.67 9.99 -4.91
C ASN A 14 1.51 11.23 -5.26
N LYS A 15 1.19 12.40 -4.68
CA LYS A 15 1.97 13.63 -4.85
C LYS A 15 3.42 13.50 -4.38
N LEU A 16 3.66 12.81 -3.27
CA LEU A 16 5.01 12.59 -2.74
C LEU A 16 5.89 11.80 -3.72
N TYR A 17 5.30 10.84 -4.43
CA TYR A 17 6.01 9.99 -5.37
C TYR A 17 5.86 10.43 -6.84
N GLY A 18 5.15 11.54 -7.09
CA GLY A 18 4.90 12.04 -8.45
C GLY A 18 4.01 11.10 -9.27
N LEU A 19 3.05 10.46 -8.63
CA LEU A 19 2.08 9.55 -9.24
C LEU A 19 0.74 10.25 -9.46
N GLU A 20 -0.02 9.78 -10.44
CA GLU A 20 -1.36 10.28 -10.75
C GLU A 20 -2.41 9.73 -9.78
N THR A 21 -3.35 10.59 -9.37
CA THR A 21 -4.51 10.22 -8.57
C THR A 21 -5.75 10.15 -9.46
N LEU A 22 -6.25 8.94 -9.74
CA LEU A 22 -7.47 8.73 -10.52
C LEU A 22 -8.72 8.75 -9.66
N ASN A 23 -8.63 8.35 -8.40
CA ASN A 23 -9.71 8.31 -7.44
C ASN A 23 -9.21 8.74 -6.06
N PRO A 24 -9.96 9.58 -5.31
CA PRO A 24 -9.51 10.06 -4.00
C PRO A 24 -9.53 8.99 -2.90
N LEU A 25 -10.25 7.88 -3.08
CA LEU A 25 -10.40 6.84 -2.07
C LEU A 25 -9.54 5.60 -2.31
N VAL A 26 -9.05 5.40 -3.52
CA VAL A 26 -8.24 4.22 -3.88
C VAL A 26 -7.25 4.55 -4.99
N SER A 27 -6.05 4.00 -4.90
CA SER A 27 -5.03 4.11 -5.94
C SER A 27 -4.23 2.82 -6.05
N VAL A 28 -4.06 2.35 -7.27
CA VAL A 28 -3.05 1.33 -7.59
C VAL A 28 -1.75 2.05 -7.90
N ILE A 29 -0.70 1.67 -7.21
CA ILE A 29 0.62 2.30 -7.33
C ILE A 29 1.63 1.37 -7.97
N ASP A 30 2.48 1.95 -8.80
CA ASP A 30 3.67 1.33 -9.36
C ASP A 30 4.85 2.26 -9.06
N LEU A 31 5.66 1.89 -8.08
CA LEU A 31 6.79 2.72 -7.63
C LEU A 31 7.93 2.76 -8.66
N ASN A 32 7.93 1.88 -9.67
CA ASN A 32 8.85 2.01 -10.80
C ASN A 32 8.56 3.25 -11.66
N LYS A 33 7.33 3.76 -11.61
CA LYS A 33 6.89 4.97 -12.33
C LYS A 33 7.01 6.24 -11.48
N ALA A 34 7.47 6.13 -10.23
CA ALA A 34 7.65 7.30 -9.38
C ALA A 34 8.65 8.27 -9.98
N THR A 35 8.28 9.55 -10.05
CA THR A 35 9.12 10.63 -10.57
C THR A 35 9.84 11.40 -9.47
N SER A 36 9.47 11.16 -8.22
CA SER A 36 10.11 11.69 -7.01
C SER A 36 10.35 10.57 -6.00
N SER A 37 11.38 10.75 -5.19
CA SER A 37 11.71 9.87 -4.07
C SER A 37 11.56 10.63 -2.77
N VAL A 38 11.27 9.89 -1.72
CA VAL A 38 11.18 10.44 -0.37
C VAL A 38 12.39 9.92 0.40
N ASP A 39 13.28 10.84 0.80
CA ASP A 39 14.37 10.51 1.72
C ASP A 39 13.79 10.16 3.09
N LEU A 40 14.54 9.42 3.88
CA LEU A 40 14.20 8.92 5.21
C LEU A 40 13.00 9.63 5.86
N ILE A 41 11.83 9.02 5.83
CA ILE A 41 10.62 9.59 6.42
C ILE A 41 9.94 8.53 7.28
N ARG A 42 9.51 9.00 8.42
CA ARG A 42 8.57 8.25 9.24
C ARG A 42 7.16 8.60 8.79
N PHE A 43 6.44 7.61 8.29
CA PHE A 43 5.04 7.74 7.91
C PHE A 43 4.13 7.32 9.06
N ASN A 44 3.13 8.14 9.33
CA ASN A 44 1.99 7.76 10.15
C ASN A 44 0.80 7.56 9.21
N TYR A 45 0.37 6.30 9.04
CA TYR A 45 -0.66 5.94 8.08
C TYR A 45 -2.06 6.30 8.60
N GLY A 46 -2.81 7.09 7.84
CA GLY A 46 -4.24 7.32 7.99
C GLY A 46 -5.08 6.54 6.97
N ILE A 47 -4.41 5.81 6.08
CA ILE A 47 -4.99 4.98 5.02
C ILE A 47 -4.47 3.56 5.10
N TYR A 48 -5.15 2.61 4.47
CA TYR A 48 -4.62 1.26 4.26
C TYR A 48 -3.64 1.26 3.11
N ALA A 49 -2.58 0.49 3.24
CA ALA A 49 -1.57 0.30 2.22
C ALA A 49 -1.10 -1.16 2.18
N LEU A 50 -1.08 -1.74 0.98
CA LEU A 50 -0.51 -3.05 0.70
C LEU A 50 0.52 -2.88 -0.41
N TYR A 51 1.75 -3.34 -0.15
CA TYR A 51 2.84 -3.28 -1.11
C TYR A 51 3.34 -4.68 -1.43
N LEU A 52 3.27 -5.06 -2.70
CA LEU A 52 4.00 -6.21 -3.22
C LEU A 52 5.41 -5.76 -3.53
N LYS A 53 6.36 -6.16 -2.70
CA LYS A 53 7.79 -5.87 -2.86
C LYS A 53 8.43 -6.94 -3.73
N LEU A 54 8.88 -6.56 -4.91
CA LEU A 54 9.56 -7.47 -5.84
C LEU A 54 11.06 -7.55 -5.56
N GLU A 55 11.63 -6.52 -4.92
CA GLU A 55 13.02 -6.47 -4.49
C GLU A 55 13.12 -5.86 -3.09
N LYS A 56 14.10 -6.32 -2.31
CA LYS A 56 14.41 -5.71 -1.01
C LYS A 56 15.27 -4.46 -1.21
N ALA A 57 14.65 -3.31 -1.17
CA ALA A 57 15.31 -2.02 -1.41
C ALA A 57 15.71 -1.28 -0.12
N CYS A 58 15.08 -1.59 1.01
CA CYS A 58 15.32 -0.89 2.28
C CYS A 58 14.87 -1.76 3.45
N ASP A 59 15.34 -1.42 4.64
CA ASP A 59 14.76 -1.96 5.88
C ASP A 59 13.54 -1.13 6.28
N ILE A 60 12.46 -1.81 6.65
CA ILE A 60 11.25 -1.18 7.12
C ILE A 60 11.14 -1.43 8.62
N LYS A 61 11.08 -0.37 9.39
CA LYS A 61 10.76 -0.44 10.82
C LYS A 61 9.28 -0.16 11.03
N TYR A 62 8.68 -1.04 11.84
CA TYR A 62 7.29 -0.98 12.21
C TYR A 62 7.19 -0.83 13.72
N GLY A 63 6.80 0.35 14.18
CA GLY A 63 6.93 0.69 15.58
C GLY A 63 8.39 0.56 16.05
N ARG A 64 8.67 -0.35 16.99
CA ARG A 64 10.02 -0.63 17.52
C ARG A 64 10.72 -1.82 16.88
N GLN A 65 10.06 -2.51 15.95
CA GLN A 65 10.56 -3.73 15.34
C GLN A 65 10.90 -3.52 13.88
N THR A 66 11.85 -4.31 13.36
CA THR A 66 12.15 -4.34 11.94
C THR A 66 11.19 -5.30 11.27
N TYR A 67 10.61 -4.87 10.14
CA TYR A 67 9.72 -5.70 9.35
C TYR A 67 10.54 -6.76 8.60
N ASP A 68 10.27 -8.04 8.86
CA ASP A 68 10.91 -9.12 8.13
C ASP A 68 10.22 -9.33 6.78
N TYR A 69 10.81 -8.77 5.73
CA TYR A 69 10.33 -9.00 4.38
C TYR A 69 11.47 -9.35 3.43
N GLN A 70 11.14 -10.12 2.44
CA GLN A 70 12.03 -10.55 1.36
C GLN A 70 11.41 -10.22 0.00
N GLU A 71 12.10 -10.59 -1.07
CA GLU A 71 11.54 -10.46 -2.42
C GLU A 71 10.26 -11.27 -2.58
N GLY A 72 9.28 -10.68 -3.25
CA GLY A 72 7.98 -11.31 -3.49
C GLY A 72 7.10 -11.41 -2.26
N THR A 73 7.15 -10.43 -1.38
CA THR A 73 6.32 -10.37 -0.17
C THR A 73 5.33 -9.21 -0.22
N ILE A 74 4.19 -9.39 0.46
CA ILE A 74 3.27 -8.30 0.73
C ILE A 74 3.55 -7.72 2.11
N VAL A 75 3.71 -6.40 2.13
CA VAL A 75 3.83 -5.59 3.34
C VAL A 75 2.56 -4.77 3.50
N CYS A 76 1.93 -4.82 4.68
CA CYS A 76 0.63 -4.22 4.94
C CYS A 76 0.71 -3.18 6.05
N PHE A 77 0.02 -2.06 5.85
CA PHE A 77 -0.17 -1.02 6.85
C PHE A 77 -1.64 -0.65 6.97
N ALA A 78 -2.10 -0.43 8.21
CA ALA A 78 -3.44 0.04 8.51
C ALA A 78 -3.41 1.46 9.11
N PRO A 79 -4.54 2.18 9.11
CA PRO A 79 -4.65 3.46 9.79
C PRO A 79 -4.22 3.39 11.26
N GLY A 80 -3.46 4.39 11.70
CA GLY A 80 -2.88 4.47 13.05
C GLY A 80 -1.51 3.81 13.20
N GLN A 81 -1.00 3.16 12.17
CA GLN A 81 0.31 2.52 12.19
C GLN A 81 1.41 3.45 11.69
N THR A 82 2.58 3.34 12.30
CA THR A 82 3.76 4.13 11.92
C THR A 82 4.80 3.23 11.29
N ALA A 83 5.31 3.62 10.14
CA ALA A 83 6.42 2.95 9.48
C ALA A 83 7.55 3.94 9.23
N GLU A 84 8.77 3.47 9.36
CA GLU A 84 10.00 4.18 9.04
C GLU A 84 10.77 3.38 7.99
N THR A 85 11.16 4.03 6.92
CA THR A 85 11.96 3.42 5.86
C THR A 85 13.36 3.98 5.89
N ASN A 86 14.35 3.09 5.99
CA ASN A 86 15.76 3.42 5.88
C ASN A 86 16.27 2.84 4.55
N PRO A 87 16.50 3.66 3.51
CA PRO A 87 17.09 3.18 2.29
C PRO A 87 18.50 2.64 2.56
N THR A 88 18.80 1.47 2.02
CA THR A 88 20.13 0.83 2.18
C THR A 88 21.21 1.49 1.33
N THR A 89 20.83 2.35 0.39
CA THR A 89 21.75 3.11 -0.50
C THR A 89 21.15 4.46 -0.88
N ASP A 90 21.98 5.43 -1.21
CA ASP A 90 21.60 6.83 -1.49
C ASP A 90 20.63 7.04 -2.69
N LYS A 91 20.39 6.03 -3.49
CA LYS A 91 19.43 6.06 -4.61
C LYS A 91 18.78 4.70 -4.79
N VAL A 92 17.71 4.45 -4.07
CA VAL A 92 16.99 3.19 -4.23
C VAL A 92 15.77 3.39 -5.12
N GLN A 93 15.83 2.79 -6.30
CA GLN A 93 14.64 2.58 -7.10
C GLN A 93 13.86 1.41 -6.48
N VAL A 94 12.73 1.72 -5.88
CA VAL A 94 11.90 0.70 -5.21
C VAL A 94 11.06 -0.01 -6.27
N ASN A 95 11.35 -1.30 -6.51
CA ASN A 95 10.53 -2.14 -7.36
C ASN A 95 9.37 -2.72 -6.53
N ALA A 96 8.28 -1.98 -6.47
CA ALA A 96 7.10 -2.38 -5.74
C ALA A 96 5.82 -1.93 -6.45
N HIS A 97 4.82 -2.78 -6.38
CA HIS A 97 3.45 -2.49 -6.79
C HIS A 97 2.56 -2.54 -5.55
N GLY A 98 1.45 -1.82 -5.56
CA GLY A 98 0.58 -1.87 -4.42
C GLY A 98 -0.76 -1.21 -4.63
N ILE A 99 -1.52 -1.19 -3.55
CA ILE A 99 -2.80 -0.51 -3.48
C ILE A 99 -2.88 0.30 -2.20
N LEU A 100 -3.39 1.51 -2.33
CA LEU A 100 -3.74 2.40 -1.23
C LEU A 100 -5.24 2.59 -1.24
N PHE A 101 -5.88 2.54 -0.08
CA PHE A 101 -7.29 2.86 0.01
C PHE A 101 -7.65 3.52 1.34
N HIS A 102 -8.52 4.52 1.24
CA HIS A 102 -9.01 5.25 2.38
C HIS A 102 -10.08 4.44 3.13
N PRO A 103 -10.15 4.49 4.47
CA PRO A 103 -11.19 3.81 5.25
C PRO A 103 -12.62 4.10 4.80
N ASP A 104 -12.88 5.29 4.26
CA ASP A 104 -14.21 5.66 3.75
C ASP A 104 -14.67 4.81 2.57
N LEU A 105 -13.74 4.22 1.80
CA LEU A 105 -14.09 3.27 0.74
C LEU A 105 -14.81 2.04 1.29
N LEU A 106 -14.42 1.61 2.49
CA LEU A 106 -14.92 0.38 3.12
C LEU A 106 -16.28 0.57 3.81
N ARG A 107 -16.72 1.81 3.98
CA ARG A 107 -17.94 2.13 4.73
C ARG A 107 -19.16 1.48 4.09
N GLY A 108 -19.87 0.64 4.88
CA GLY A 108 -21.06 -0.09 4.42
C GLY A 108 -20.78 -1.35 3.58
N THR A 109 -19.54 -1.79 3.46
CA THR A 109 -19.14 -2.97 2.70
C THR A 109 -18.87 -4.20 3.58
N SER A 110 -18.85 -5.39 2.98
CA SER A 110 -18.44 -6.64 3.67
C SER A 110 -17.00 -6.56 4.14
N LEU A 111 -16.11 -6.07 3.29
CA LEU A 111 -14.70 -5.86 3.64
C LEU A 111 -14.54 -4.93 4.85
N GLY A 112 -15.30 -3.84 4.90
CA GLY A 112 -15.29 -2.92 6.04
C GLY A 112 -15.71 -3.55 7.35
N LYS A 113 -16.65 -4.52 7.31
CA LYS A 113 -17.06 -5.29 8.49
C LYS A 113 -15.99 -6.29 8.94
N ASN A 114 -15.21 -6.81 8.01
CA ASN A 114 -14.29 -7.92 8.21
C ASN A 114 -12.81 -7.50 8.27
N ILE A 115 -12.47 -6.26 7.90
CA ILE A 115 -11.08 -5.81 7.78
C ILE A 115 -10.24 -6.05 9.04
N LYS A 116 -10.86 -5.92 10.22
CA LYS A 116 -10.21 -6.17 11.51
C LYS A 116 -9.89 -7.65 11.79
N LYS A 117 -10.47 -8.57 11.03
CA LYS A 117 -10.19 -10.00 11.14
C LYS A 117 -8.92 -10.40 10.39
N TYR A 118 -8.44 -9.54 9.50
CA TYR A 118 -7.19 -9.76 8.79
C TYR A 118 -6.01 -9.38 9.69
N THR A 119 -5.40 -10.39 10.28
CA THR A 119 -4.35 -10.24 11.30
C THR A 119 -3.09 -9.56 10.80
N PHE A 120 -2.84 -9.61 9.50
CA PHE A 120 -1.67 -8.94 8.88
C PHE A 120 -1.74 -7.40 8.92
N PHE A 121 -2.87 -6.83 9.33
CA PHE A 121 -3.01 -5.40 9.66
C PHE A 121 -2.81 -5.11 11.14
N SER A 122 -2.54 -6.09 11.99
CA SER A 122 -2.36 -5.84 13.42
C SER A 122 -0.92 -5.51 13.78
N TYR A 123 -0.74 -4.74 14.86
CA TYR A 123 0.59 -4.39 15.37
C TYR A 123 1.43 -5.58 15.86
N GLU A 124 0.80 -6.71 16.12
CA GLU A 124 1.47 -7.91 16.63
C GLU A 124 2.14 -8.72 15.51
N VAL A 125 1.85 -8.41 14.26
CA VAL A 125 2.38 -9.14 13.09
C VAL A 125 3.52 -8.35 12.48
N ASN A 126 4.76 -8.82 12.69
CA ASN A 126 5.97 -8.27 12.08
C ASN A 126 6.37 -9.00 10.82
N GLU A 127 5.65 -10.04 10.46
CA GLU A 127 6.00 -10.91 9.35
C GLU A 127 5.28 -10.48 8.09
N ALA A 128 6.04 -10.32 7.02
CA ALA A 128 5.49 -10.10 5.71
C ALA A 128 4.84 -11.39 5.18
N LEU A 129 3.81 -11.24 4.35
CA LEU A 129 3.20 -12.36 3.66
C LEU A 129 4.11 -12.78 2.49
N HIS A 130 4.73 -13.94 2.60
CA HIS A 130 5.57 -14.50 1.56
C HIS A 130 4.71 -15.21 0.51
N LEU A 131 4.82 -14.78 -0.73
CA LEU A 131 4.03 -15.28 -1.84
C LEU A 131 4.84 -16.20 -2.76
N SER A 132 4.23 -17.28 -3.20
CA SER A 132 4.70 -18.07 -4.35
C SER A 132 4.63 -17.25 -5.64
N GLU A 133 5.28 -17.71 -6.71
CA GLU A 133 5.19 -17.05 -8.02
C GLU A 133 3.75 -16.99 -8.56
N GLU A 134 2.97 -18.04 -8.34
CA GLU A 134 1.57 -18.10 -8.74
C GLU A 134 0.73 -17.07 -7.98
N GLU A 135 0.90 -16.99 -6.66
CA GLU A 135 0.20 -16.00 -5.81
C GLU A 135 0.58 -14.56 -6.19
N ARG A 136 1.85 -14.30 -6.51
CA ARG A 136 2.30 -12.99 -7.02
C ARG A 136 1.61 -12.62 -8.32
N SER A 137 1.48 -13.59 -9.24
CA SER A 137 0.76 -13.38 -10.51
C SER A 137 -0.70 -13.01 -10.26
N ILE A 138 -1.38 -13.70 -9.35
CA ILE A 138 -2.77 -13.41 -8.97
C ILE A 138 -2.90 -11.99 -8.41
N VAL A 139 -2.02 -11.59 -7.50
CA VAL A 139 -2.03 -10.23 -6.93
C VAL A 139 -1.82 -9.17 -8.02
N MET A 140 -0.87 -9.38 -8.93
CA MET A 140 -0.63 -8.45 -10.05
C MET A 140 -1.84 -8.35 -10.98
N ASP A 141 -2.53 -9.46 -11.27
CA ASP A 141 -3.75 -9.45 -12.07
C ASP A 141 -4.90 -8.70 -11.37
N CYS A 142 -5.07 -8.86 -10.07
CA CYS A 142 -6.03 -8.08 -9.27
C CYS A 142 -5.72 -6.58 -9.34
N LEU A 143 -4.48 -6.19 -9.14
CA LEU A 143 -4.06 -4.78 -9.22
C LEU A 143 -4.33 -4.19 -10.62
N LYS A 144 -4.07 -4.97 -11.67
CA LYS A 144 -4.36 -4.58 -13.05
C LYS A 144 -5.85 -4.35 -13.29
N ILE A 145 -6.70 -5.26 -12.81
CA ILE A 145 -8.16 -5.14 -12.95
C ILE A 145 -8.66 -3.90 -12.21
N ILE A 146 -8.21 -3.67 -10.99
CA ILE A 146 -8.58 -2.48 -10.20
C ILE A 146 -8.16 -1.20 -10.94
N ARG A 147 -6.95 -1.16 -11.50
CA ARG A 147 -6.47 -0.01 -12.26
C ARG A 147 -7.33 0.25 -13.51
N MET A 148 -7.66 -0.78 -14.24
CA MET A 148 -8.55 -0.65 -15.42
C MET A 148 -9.91 -0.08 -15.02
N GLU A 149 -10.49 -0.51 -13.91
CA GLU A 149 -11.75 0.04 -13.39
C GLU A 149 -11.63 1.52 -13.03
N LEU A 150 -10.53 1.93 -12.42
CA LEU A 150 -10.25 3.34 -12.08
C LEU A 150 -10.11 4.23 -13.33
N GLU A 151 -9.53 3.70 -14.40
CA GLU A 151 -9.33 4.42 -15.67
C GLU A 151 -10.64 4.66 -16.43
N HIS A 152 -11.66 3.81 -16.26
CA HIS A 152 -12.96 3.92 -16.93
C HIS A 152 -13.94 4.89 -16.26
N GLY A 153 -13.57 5.48 -15.14
CA GLY A 153 -14.43 6.35 -14.33
C GLY A 153 -15.29 5.58 -13.34
N VAL A 154 -15.47 6.17 -12.18
CA VAL A 154 -16.15 5.54 -11.05
C VAL A 154 -17.63 5.91 -11.04
N ASP A 155 -18.49 4.91 -11.25
CA ASP A 155 -19.93 5.02 -11.02
C ASP A 155 -20.31 4.31 -9.71
N LYS A 156 -21.62 4.24 -9.41
CA LYS A 156 -22.08 3.63 -8.17
C LYS A 156 -21.83 2.11 -8.10
N HIS A 157 -21.63 1.44 -9.24
CA HIS A 157 -21.30 0.00 -9.30
C HIS A 157 -19.81 -0.24 -9.15
N SER A 158 -18.98 0.70 -9.56
CA SER A 158 -17.52 0.64 -9.48
C SER A 158 -17.04 0.47 -8.05
N LYS A 159 -17.67 1.12 -7.07
CA LYS A 159 -17.31 0.94 -5.65
C LYS A 159 -17.41 -0.52 -5.22
N THR A 160 -18.48 -1.22 -5.58
CA THR A 160 -18.67 -2.62 -5.22
C THR A 160 -17.63 -3.51 -5.91
N LEU A 161 -17.36 -3.27 -7.19
CA LEU A 161 -16.33 -4.01 -7.95
C LEU A 161 -14.94 -3.78 -7.36
N LEU A 162 -14.58 -2.53 -7.07
CA LEU A 162 -13.28 -2.19 -6.46
C LEU A 162 -13.09 -2.89 -5.11
N VAL A 163 -14.09 -2.83 -4.23
CA VAL A 163 -14.02 -3.46 -2.92
C VAL A 163 -13.90 -4.98 -3.04
N ASN A 164 -14.64 -5.61 -3.94
CA ASN A 164 -14.58 -7.06 -4.16
C ASN A 164 -13.21 -7.52 -4.68
N HIS A 165 -12.55 -6.70 -5.50
CA HIS A 165 -11.19 -7.02 -5.98
C HIS A 165 -10.10 -6.74 -4.95
N ILE A 166 -10.37 -5.87 -3.97
CA ILE A 166 -9.47 -5.64 -2.84
C ILE A 166 -9.58 -6.78 -1.82
N GLU A 167 -10.78 -7.31 -1.59
CA GLU A 167 -11.06 -8.41 -0.66
C GLU A 167 -10.50 -9.75 -1.17
#